data_5b9c56f260ba28450e3d45d392026b53
#
_entry.id   5b9c56f260ba28450e3d45d392026b53
#
_cell.length_a   1.000
_cell.length_b   1.000
_cell.length_c   1.000
_cell.angle_alpha   90.00
_cell.angle_beta   90.00
_cell.angle_gamma   90.00
#
_symmetry.space_group_name_H-M   'P 1'
#
loop_
_entity.id
_entity.type
_entity.pdbx_description
1 polymer ?
#
loop_
_entity_poly.entity_id
_entity_poly.type
_entity_poly.pdbx_seq_one_letter_code
_entity_poly.pdbx_strand_id
1 'polypeptide(L)'
;MLLALYKLPYDPEYPVICYDERPCFLIGETVAPLAMQSGRVRKEHYAYEKLGSCSLLAMIEPLTGERLAQVHPQRTKREYTLFCQAVAAMYPNAIKIRMVQDNLNTHDASAFYENLPADEALALAERFEFYYTPKSASWLNMIEIEFSALSRQCLNRRIPTIEKLEREILALVAERTEQKIKIDWQFSIQAARSKLNSYYVAVQAANEIFKVT
;
A
#
# COMPACT_ATOMS: atom_id res chain seq x y z
N MET A 1 -16.62 9.02 -3.42
CA MET A 1 -16.82 7.64 -2.96
C MET A 1 -15.79 7.24 -1.91
N LEU A 2 -14.46 7.24 -2.16
CA LEU A 2 -13.44 6.87 -1.15
C LEU A 2 -13.50 7.70 0.15
N LEU A 3 -13.62 9.04 0.05
CA LEU A 3 -13.70 9.89 1.24
C LEU A 3 -14.96 9.64 2.09
N ALA A 4 -16.02 9.11 1.50
CA ALA A 4 -17.21 8.68 2.25
C ALA A 4 -16.94 7.35 2.97
N LEU A 5 -16.21 6.42 2.33
CA LEU A 5 -15.77 5.17 2.94
C LEU A 5 -14.91 5.44 4.20
N TYR A 6 -13.95 6.36 4.08
CA TYR A 6 -13.05 6.73 5.19
C TYR A 6 -13.71 7.44 6.37
N LYS A 7 -14.97 7.87 6.24
CA LYS A 7 -15.76 8.44 7.33
C LYS A 7 -16.56 7.42 8.11
N LEU A 8 -16.65 6.18 7.61
CA LEU A 8 -17.38 5.14 8.31
C LEU A 8 -16.67 4.82 9.64
N PRO A 9 -17.41 4.57 10.71
CA PRO A 9 -16.84 4.03 11.94
C PRO A 9 -16.25 2.65 11.67
N TYR A 10 -15.40 2.21 12.57
CA TYR A 10 -14.87 0.85 12.53
C TYR A 10 -15.99 -0.17 12.66
N ASP A 11 -15.98 -1.15 11.76
CA ASP A 11 -16.90 -2.28 11.74
C ASP A 11 -16.10 -3.56 11.47
N PRO A 12 -16.03 -4.50 12.45
CA PRO A 12 -15.27 -5.73 12.29
C PRO A 12 -15.85 -6.69 11.24
N GLU A 13 -17.13 -6.55 10.88
CA GLU A 13 -17.75 -7.32 9.80
C GLU A 13 -17.43 -6.76 8.42
N TYR A 14 -17.03 -5.47 8.36
CA TYR A 14 -16.69 -4.73 7.13
C TYR A 14 -15.40 -3.91 7.30
N PRO A 15 -14.27 -4.54 7.64
CA PRO A 15 -12.99 -3.83 7.81
C PRO A 15 -12.62 -3.10 6.53
N VAL A 16 -12.07 -1.88 6.69
CA VAL A 16 -11.56 -1.06 5.58
C VAL A 16 -10.05 -1.11 5.59
N ILE A 17 -9.45 -1.70 4.58
CA ILE A 17 -8.00 -1.79 4.43
C ILE A 17 -7.53 -0.99 3.22
N CYS A 18 -6.32 -0.48 3.29
CA CYS A 18 -5.64 0.19 2.20
C CYS A 18 -4.43 -0.65 1.78
N TYR A 19 -4.39 -1.06 0.52
CA TYR A 19 -3.37 -1.91 -0.07
C TYR A 19 -2.66 -1.18 -1.21
N ASP A 20 -1.36 -1.42 -1.36
CA ASP A 20 -0.58 -1.04 -2.53
C ASP A 20 0.72 -1.83 -2.61
N GLU A 21 1.44 -1.66 -3.73
CA GLU A 21 2.75 -2.24 -4.01
C GLU A 21 3.83 -1.16 -4.08
N ARG A 22 5.00 -1.51 -3.58
CA ARG A 22 6.16 -0.64 -3.67
C ARG A 22 7.37 -1.39 -4.21
N PRO A 23 7.99 -0.92 -5.32
CA PRO A 23 9.28 -1.45 -5.75
C PRO A 23 10.37 -1.07 -4.74
N CYS A 24 11.21 -2.04 -4.40
CA CYS A 24 12.37 -1.88 -3.54
C CYS A 24 13.64 -2.27 -4.31
N PHE A 25 14.68 -1.44 -4.21
CA PHE A 25 15.95 -1.70 -4.86
C PHE A 25 16.96 -2.30 -3.88
N LEU A 26 17.63 -3.35 -4.32
CA LEU A 26 18.71 -3.97 -3.56
C LEU A 26 20.01 -3.26 -3.89
N ILE A 27 20.63 -2.69 -2.89
CA ILE A 27 21.80 -1.83 -3.04
C ILE A 27 22.91 -2.35 -2.14
N GLY A 28 24.04 -2.68 -2.76
CA GLY A 28 25.27 -3.11 -2.09
C GLY A 28 26.31 -2.00 -1.96
N GLU A 29 27.34 -2.30 -1.18
CA GLU A 29 28.49 -1.44 -0.99
C GLU A 29 29.59 -1.81 -1.99
N THR A 30 30.13 -0.82 -2.72
CA THR A 30 31.32 -1.03 -3.56
C THR A 30 32.62 -0.97 -2.78
N VAL A 31 32.61 -0.25 -1.65
CA VAL A 31 33.72 -0.10 -0.71
C VAL A 31 33.16 -0.23 0.70
N ALA A 32 33.84 -0.97 1.56
CA ALA A 32 33.42 -1.13 2.95
C ALA A 32 33.23 0.23 3.64
N PRO A 33 32.10 0.47 4.30
CA PRO A 33 31.87 1.72 5.01
C PRO A 33 32.83 1.86 6.20
N LEU A 34 33.20 3.10 6.48
CA LEU A 34 33.93 3.40 7.72
C LEU A 34 32.96 3.36 8.89
N ALA A 35 33.25 2.51 9.85
CA ALA A 35 32.43 2.35 11.04
C ALA A 35 32.33 3.65 11.85
N MET A 36 31.21 3.81 12.54
CA MET A 36 31.02 4.90 13.50
C MET A 36 32.03 4.77 14.65
N GLN A 37 32.62 5.87 15.04
CA GLN A 37 33.54 5.99 16.18
C GLN A 37 33.11 7.19 17.04
N SER A 38 33.66 7.27 18.26
CA SER A 38 33.40 8.44 19.11
C SER A 38 33.77 9.75 18.39
N GLY A 39 32.81 10.67 18.27
CA GLY A 39 32.94 11.93 17.53
C GLY A 39 32.97 11.84 16.00
N ARG A 40 32.74 10.65 15.43
CA ARG A 40 32.71 10.45 13.98
C ARG A 40 31.51 9.61 13.58
N VAL A 41 30.63 10.18 12.73
CA VAL A 41 29.52 9.45 12.14
C VAL A 41 30.02 8.38 11.14
N ARG A 42 29.25 7.32 10.94
CA ARG A 42 29.48 6.36 9.87
C ARG A 42 29.58 7.08 8.54
N LYS A 43 30.57 6.70 7.71
CA LYS A 43 30.74 7.23 6.36
C LYS A 43 30.60 6.11 5.34
N GLU A 44 29.79 6.37 4.33
CA GLU A 44 29.58 5.45 3.20
C GLU A 44 30.20 6.06 1.94
N HIS A 45 30.74 5.21 1.07
CA HIS A 45 31.21 5.65 -0.22
C HIS A 45 30.01 6.10 -1.09
N TYR A 46 30.19 7.13 -1.91
CA TYR A 46 29.09 7.64 -2.77
C TYR A 46 28.66 6.62 -3.83
N ALA A 47 29.58 5.80 -4.35
CA ALA A 47 29.26 4.74 -5.30
C ALA A 47 28.61 3.56 -4.58
N TYR A 48 27.67 2.92 -5.25
CA TYR A 48 26.94 1.76 -4.78
C TYR A 48 26.75 0.76 -5.91
N GLU A 49 26.54 -0.50 -5.56
CA GLU A 49 26.24 -1.57 -6.49
C GLU A 49 24.74 -1.85 -6.52
N LYS A 50 24.16 -1.95 -7.72
CA LYS A 50 22.76 -2.39 -7.90
C LYS A 50 22.71 -3.91 -7.98
N LEU A 51 22.08 -4.54 -7.00
CA LEU A 51 22.01 -5.99 -6.85
C LEU A 51 20.66 -6.58 -7.29
N GLY A 52 19.76 -5.72 -7.77
CA GLY A 52 18.45 -6.11 -8.26
C GLY A 52 17.32 -5.31 -7.65
N SER A 53 16.12 -5.84 -7.77
CA SER A 53 14.91 -5.26 -7.21
C SER A 53 13.97 -6.35 -6.74
N CYS A 54 13.08 -5.99 -5.83
CA CYS A 54 11.96 -6.80 -5.37
C CYS A 54 10.74 -5.91 -5.15
N SER A 55 9.62 -6.49 -4.81
CA SER A 55 8.38 -5.76 -4.54
C SER A 55 7.93 -6.02 -3.12
N LEU A 56 7.57 -4.94 -2.44
CA LEU A 56 6.87 -4.97 -1.16
C LEU A 56 5.37 -4.82 -1.45
N LEU A 57 4.59 -5.83 -1.08
CA LEU A 57 3.13 -5.77 -1.03
C LEU A 57 2.76 -5.47 0.42
N ALA A 58 1.93 -4.47 0.65
CA ALA A 58 1.55 -4.13 2.02
C ALA A 58 0.11 -3.63 2.12
N MET A 59 -0.51 -3.87 3.26
CA MET A 59 -1.77 -3.26 3.63
C MET A 59 -1.74 -2.71 5.05
N ILE A 60 -2.61 -1.75 5.28
CA ILE A 60 -2.94 -1.25 6.61
C ILE A 60 -4.45 -1.14 6.76
N GLU A 61 -4.97 -1.49 7.94
CA GLU A 61 -6.28 -1.09 8.40
C GLU A 61 -6.13 0.21 9.21
N PRO A 62 -6.52 1.37 8.66
CA PRO A 62 -6.18 2.67 9.25
C PRO A 62 -6.75 2.88 10.66
N LEU A 63 -7.94 2.34 10.94
CA LEU A 63 -8.65 2.57 12.20
C LEU A 63 -8.17 1.69 13.36
N THR A 64 -7.59 0.52 13.10
CA THR A 64 -7.08 -0.38 14.13
C THR A 64 -5.57 -0.34 14.23
N GLY A 65 -4.90 -0.10 13.11
CA GLY A 65 -3.46 -0.19 12.98
C GLY A 65 -2.96 -1.60 12.64
N GLU A 66 -3.85 -2.53 12.28
CA GLU A 66 -3.47 -3.85 11.76
C GLU A 66 -2.76 -3.73 10.41
N ARG A 67 -1.73 -4.53 10.21
CA ARG A 67 -0.87 -4.50 9.03
C ARG A 67 -0.53 -5.88 8.53
N LEU A 68 -0.32 -5.97 7.22
CA LEU A 68 0.34 -7.10 6.59
C LEU A 68 1.37 -6.57 5.59
N ALA A 69 2.53 -7.20 5.55
CA ALA A 69 3.54 -6.93 4.54
C ALA A 69 4.15 -8.25 4.05
N GLN A 70 4.43 -8.32 2.77
CA GLN A 70 5.11 -9.44 2.12
C GLN A 70 6.13 -8.89 1.13
N VAL A 71 7.30 -9.51 1.06
CA VAL A 71 8.34 -9.15 0.09
C VAL A 71 8.48 -10.28 -0.92
N HIS A 72 8.37 -9.94 -2.20
CA HIS A 72 8.43 -10.90 -3.30
C HIS A 72 9.46 -10.46 -4.34
N PRO A 73 10.15 -11.41 -5.00
CA PRO A 73 11.06 -11.08 -6.10
C PRO A 73 10.35 -10.39 -7.27
N GLN A 74 9.07 -10.67 -7.46
CA GLN A 74 8.23 -10.16 -8.56
C GLN A 74 6.90 -9.64 -8.01
N ARG A 75 6.18 -8.89 -8.84
CA ARG A 75 4.80 -8.48 -8.61
C ARG A 75 3.95 -8.95 -9.79
N THR A 76 3.31 -10.07 -9.61
CA THR A 76 2.42 -10.65 -10.61
C THR A 76 1.04 -10.88 -10.00
N LYS A 77 0.07 -11.28 -10.81
CA LYS A 77 -1.25 -11.69 -10.32
C LYS A 77 -1.18 -12.82 -9.28
N ARG A 78 -0.13 -13.66 -9.34
CA ARG A 78 0.10 -14.72 -8.36
C ARG A 78 0.40 -14.16 -6.98
N GLU A 79 1.36 -13.25 -6.87
CA GLU A 79 1.73 -12.63 -5.59
C GLU A 79 0.55 -11.84 -5.02
N TYR A 80 -0.20 -11.14 -5.87
CA TYR A 80 -1.43 -10.45 -5.46
C TYR A 80 -2.48 -11.44 -4.91
N THR A 81 -2.69 -12.58 -5.58
CA THR A 81 -3.62 -13.62 -5.13
C THR A 81 -3.20 -14.17 -3.76
N LEU A 82 -1.93 -14.52 -3.58
CA LEU A 82 -1.38 -15.00 -2.29
C LEU A 82 -1.54 -13.95 -1.18
N PHE A 83 -1.32 -12.69 -1.51
CA PHE A 83 -1.52 -11.59 -0.57
C PHE A 83 -2.99 -11.47 -0.15
N CYS A 84 -3.92 -11.52 -1.09
CA CYS A 84 -5.35 -11.48 -0.80
C CYS A 84 -5.83 -12.69 0.04
N GLN A 85 -5.28 -13.88 -0.20
CA GLN A 85 -5.55 -15.05 0.65
C GLN A 85 -5.07 -14.82 2.10
N ALA A 86 -3.86 -14.25 2.28
CA ALA A 86 -3.34 -13.92 3.60
C ALA A 86 -4.19 -12.85 4.30
N VAL A 87 -4.63 -11.82 3.56
CA VAL A 87 -5.55 -10.81 4.09
C VAL A 87 -6.88 -11.45 4.50
N ALA A 88 -7.48 -12.30 3.67
CA ALA A 88 -8.74 -12.97 3.99
C ALA A 88 -8.63 -13.84 5.26
N ALA A 89 -7.47 -14.46 5.48
CA ALA A 89 -7.20 -15.26 6.67
C ALA A 89 -7.07 -14.40 7.95
N MET A 90 -6.64 -13.13 7.84
CA MET A 90 -6.58 -12.20 8.98
C MET A 90 -7.98 -11.77 9.47
N TYR A 91 -8.99 -11.81 8.60
CA TYR A 91 -10.35 -11.36 8.90
C TYR A 91 -11.38 -12.50 8.74
N PRO A 92 -11.25 -13.63 9.48
CA PRO A 92 -12.09 -14.81 9.26
C PRO A 92 -13.59 -14.57 9.46
N ASN A 93 -13.95 -13.61 10.32
CA ASN A 93 -15.33 -13.29 10.68
C ASN A 93 -15.90 -12.11 9.88
N ALA A 94 -15.14 -11.47 9.01
CA ALA A 94 -15.66 -10.38 8.19
C ALA A 94 -16.63 -10.91 7.13
N ILE A 95 -17.74 -10.22 6.94
CA ILE A 95 -18.68 -10.49 5.85
C ILE A 95 -18.07 -10.07 4.53
N LYS A 96 -17.49 -8.87 4.47
CA LYS A 96 -16.75 -8.32 3.33
C LYS A 96 -15.55 -7.52 3.81
N ILE A 97 -14.43 -7.69 3.16
CA ILE A 97 -13.21 -6.87 3.38
C ILE A 97 -13.23 -5.76 2.32
N ARG A 98 -13.36 -4.52 2.75
CA ARG A 98 -13.35 -3.34 1.88
C ARG A 98 -11.91 -2.93 1.61
N MET A 99 -11.41 -3.28 0.42
CA MET A 99 -10.03 -3.02 0.04
C MET A 99 -9.93 -1.80 -0.87
N VAL A 100 -9.21 -0.78 -0.41
CA VAL A 100 -8.84 0.37 -1.22
C VAL A 100 -7.50 0.09 -1.88
N GLN A 101 -7.45 0.23 -3.21
CA GLN A 101 -6.26 -0.03 -4.01
C GLN A 101 -6.24 0.84 -5.27
N ASP A 102 -5.14 0.83 -6.03
CA ASP A 102 -5.12 1.42 -7.36
C ASP A 102 -5.78 0.50 -8.40
N ASN A 103 -6.05 1.04 -9.58
CA ASN A 103 -6.68 0.30 -10.66
C ASN A 103 -5.61 -0.27 -11.63
N LEU A 104 -4.61 -0.97 -11.09
CA LEU A 104 -3.62 -1.67 -11.90
C LEU A 104 -4.23 -2.98 -12.46
N ASN A 105 -3.81 -3.39 -13.65
CA ASN A 105 -4.33 -4.60 -14.32
C ASN A 105 -4.08 -5.91 -13.53
N THR A 106 -3.20 -5.90 -12.55
CA THR A 106 -2.93 -7.03 -11.65
C THR A 106 -3.86 -7.05 -10.44
N HIS A 107 -4.58 -5.95 -10.17
CA HIS A 107 -5.34 -5.72 -8.96
C HIS A 107 -6.85 -5.88 -9.17
N ASP A 108 -7.26 -7.02 -9.68
CA ASP A 108 -8.67 -7.34 -9.82
C ASP A 108 -8.95 -8.83 -9.53
N ALA A 109 -10.23 -9.19 -9.43
CA ALA A 109 -10.64 -10.55 -9.14
C ALA A 109 -10.25 -11.56 -10.23
N SER A 110 -9.91 -11.12 -11.47
CA SER A 110 -9.43 -12.03 -12.53
C SER A 110 -8.14 -12.71 -12.13
N ALA A 111 -7.31 -12.04 -11.32
CA ALA A 111 -6.09 -12.62 -10.79
C ALA A 111 -6.32 -13.91 -10.00
N PHE A 112 -7.44 -14.01 -9.29
CA PHE A 112 -7.77 -15.18 -8.50
C PHE A 112 -8.08 -16.37 -9.41
N TYR A 113 -8.88 -16.16 -10.46
CA TYR A 113 -9.24 -17.21 -11.43
C TYR A 113 -8.07 -17.69 -12.30
N GLU A 114 -7.04 -16.86 -12.44
CA GLU A 114 -5.80 -17.27 -13.14
C GLU A 114 -4.88 -18.14 -12.27
N ASN A 115 -5.05 -18.09 -10.93
CA ASN A 115 -4.09 -18.69 -9.99
C ASN A 115 -4.72 -19.73 -9.04
N LEU A 116 -6.04 -19.85 -9.01
CA LEU A 116 -6.77 -20.77 -8.13
C LEU A 116 -7.82 -21.57 -8.92
N PRO A 117 -8.25 -22.74 -8.41
CA PRO A 117 -9.47 -23.40 -8.88
C PRO A 117 -10.67 -22.46 -8.84
N ALA A 118 -11.63 -22.63 -9.75
CA ALA A 118 -12.73 -21.66 -9.94
C ALA A 118 -13.57 -21.43 -8.68
N ASP A 119 -13.84 -22.46 -7.90
CA ASP A 119 -14.61 -22.41 -6.63
C ASP A 119 -13.82 -21.69 -5.53
N GLU A 120 -12.52 -21.90 -5.42
CA GLU A 120 -11.66 -21.18 -4.48
C GLU A 120 -11.51 -19.71 -4.89
N ALA A 121 -11.37 -19.44 -6.18
CA ALA A 121 -11.30 -18.10 -6.73
C ALA A 121 -12.58 -17.31 -6.47
N LEU A 122 -13.76 -17.93 -6.68
CA LEU A 122 -15.05 -17.35 -6.38
C LEU A 122 -15.19 -17.05 -4.89
N ALA A 123 -14.90 -18.03 -4.04
CA ALA A 123 -14.97 -17.89 -2.59
C ALA A 123 -14.06 -16.75 -2.09
N LEU A 124 -12.85 -16.62 -2.64
CA LEU A 124 -11.94 -15.53 -2.32
C LEU A 124 -12.48 -14.18 -2.83
N ALA A 125 -12.97 -14.11 -4.07
CA ALA A 125 -13.53 -12.89 -4.65
C ALA A 125 -14.75 -12.38 -3.86
N GLU A 126 -15.59 -13.28 -3.37
CA GLU A 126 -16.75 -12.95 -2.54
C GLU A 126 -16.38 -12.35 -1.17
N ARG A 127 -15.13 -12.54 -0.71
CA ARG A 127 -14.65 -11.95 0.53
C ARG A 127 -14.35 -10.46 0.39
N PHE A 128 -14.11 -9.94 -0.81
CA PHE A 128 -13.66 -8.58 -1.05
C PHE A 128 -14.72 -7.68 -1.67
N GLU A 129 -14.67 -6.41 -1.29
CA GLU A 129 -15.33 -5.28 -1.92
C GLU A 129 -14.26 -4.26 -2.31
N PHE A 130 -13.94 -4.17 -3.62
CA PHE A 130 -12.83 -3.35 -4.09
C PHE A 130 -13.23 -1.89 -4.33
N TYR A 131 -12.42 -0.98 -3.83
CA TYR A 131 -12.54 0.45 -4.00
C TYR A 131 -11.28 0.99 -4.68
N TYR A 132 -11.43 1.52 -5.88
CA TYR A 132 -10.29 1.98 -6.66
C TYR A 132 -10.04 3.47 -6.47
N THR A 133 -8.73 3.84 -6.35
CA THR A 133 -8.33 5.24 -6.39
C THR A 133 -8.52 5.80 -7.79
N PRO A 134 -8.93 7.08 -7.92
CA PRO A 134 -8.97 7.72 -9.23
C PRO A 134 -7.58 7.79 -9.87
N LYS A 135 -7.52 7.82 -11.19
CA LYS A 135 -6.26 7.98 -11.93
C LYS A 135 -5.50 9.21 -11.42
N SER A 136 -4.21 9.06 -11.18
CA SER A 136 -3.32 10.10 -10.64
C SER A 136 -3.71 10.63 -9.25
N ALA A 137 -4.41 9.83 -8.45
CA ALA A 137 -4.82 10.17 -7.10
C ALA A 137 -4.43 9.09 -6.08
N SER A 138 -3.25 8.46 -6.25
CA SER A 138 -2.70 7.48 -5.30
C SER A 138 -2.59 8.05 -3.88
N TRP A 139 -2.37 9.36 -3.75
CA TRP A 139 -2.35 10.05 -2.46
C TRP A 139 -3.65 9.92 -1.64
N LEU A 140 -4.75 9.47 -2.23
CA LEU A 140 -5.97 9.09 -1.52
C LEU A 140 -5.88 7.70 -0.88
N ASN A 141 -4.90 6.88 -1.25
CA ASN A 141 -4.67 5.61 -0.61
C ASN A 141 -3.82 5.81 0.65
N MET A 142 -4.38 5.49 1.81
CA MET A 142 -3.69 5.73 3.09
C MET A 142 -2.44 4.87 3.28
N ILE A 143 -2.24 3.79 2.51
CA ILE A 143 -1.01 2.98 2.54
C ILE A 143 0.23 3.80 2.19
N GLU A 144 0.10 4.89 1.44
CA GLU A 144 1.20 5.79 1.11
C GLU A 144 1.84 6.45 2.36
N ILE A 145 1.04 6.66 3.41
CA ILE A 145 1.52 7.14 4.71
C ILE A 145 2.42 6.09 5.35
N GLU A 146 2.01 4.82 5.27
CA GLU A 146 2.80 3.70 5.78
C GLU A 146 4.08 3.51 4.98
N PHE A 147 4.03 3.56 3.66
CA PHE A 147 5.22 3.51 2.81
C PHE A 147 6.19 4.67 3.09
N SER A 148 5.67 5.85 3.41
CA SER A 148 6.50 6.97 3.85
C SER A 148 7.20 6.70 5.18
N ALA A 149 6.51 6.07 6.14
CA ALA A 149 7.11 5.66 7.42
C ALA A 149 8.19 4.59 7.21
N LEU A 150 7.89 3.53 6.44
CA LEU A 150 8.86 2.49 6.06
C LEU A 150 10.08 3.07 5.38
N SER A 151 9.90 4.03 4.47
CA SER A 151 11.00 4.69 3.77
C SER A 151 11.97 5.36 4.73
N ARG A 152 11.44 6.11 5.69
CA ARG A 152 12.25 6.92 6.62
C ARG A 152 12.88 6.09 7.70
N GLN A 153 12.18 5.09 8.22
CA GLN A 153 12.62 4.35 9.40
C GLN A 153 13.41 3.08 9.05
N CYS A 154 13.13 2.46 7.90
CA CYS A 154 13.71 1.19 7.50
C CYS A 154 14.54 1.28 6.21
N LEU A 155 13.96 1.84 5.14
CA LEU A 155 14.52 1.73 3.79
C LEU A 155 15.50 2.85 3.41
N ASN A 156 15.75 3.83 4.28
CA ASN A 156 16.71 4.91 4.04
C ASN A 156 18.16 4.48 4.32
N ARG A 157 18.53 3.33 3.74
CA ARG A 157 19.87 2.73 3.84
C ARG A 157 20.08 1.70 2.75
N ARG A 158 21.33 1.27 2.55
CA ARG A 158 21.66 0.22 1.60
C ARG A 158 21.31 -1.14 2.16
N ILE A 159 20.49 -1.89 1.44
CA ILE A 159 20.06 -3.24 1.80
C ILE A 159 20.36 -4.14 0.60
N PRO A 160 21.34 -5.07 0.71
CA PRO A 160 21.84 -5.78 -0.45
C PRO A 160 21.05 -7.02 -0.85
N THR A 161 20.23 -7.60 0.04
CA THR A 161 19.52 -8.86 -0.24
C THR A 161 18.05 -8.77 0.12
N ILE A 162 17.21 -9.59 -0.55
CA ILE A 162 15.77 -9.69 -0.31
C ILE A 162 15.51 -10.13 1.14
N GLU A 163 16.22 -11.13 1.63
CA GLU A 163 16.01 -11.70 2.95
C GLU A 163 16.31 -10.68 4.07
N LYS A 164 17.34 -9.85 3.86
CA LYS A 164 17.62 -8.76 4.78
C LYS A 164 16.55 -7.69 4.73
N LEU A 165 16.11 -7.32 3.55
CA LEU A 165 15.06 -6.32 3.35
C LEU A 165 13.74 -6.79 3.98
N GLU A 166 13.34 -8.03 3.73
CA GLU A 166 12.15 -8.64 4.31
C GLU A 166 12.19 -8.63 5.84
N ARG A 167 13.27 -9.13 6.43
CA ARG A 167 13.44 -9.15 7.88
C ARG A 167 13.31 -7.77 8.51
N GLU A 168 13.92 -6.75 7.90
CA GLU A 168 13.89 -5.38 8.40
C GLU A 168 12.49 -4.75 8.28
N ILE A 169 11.80 -5.00 7.17
CA ILE A 169 10.43 -4.53 6.97
C ILE A 169 9.49 -5.21 7.96
N LEU A 170 9.55 -6.54 8.07
CA LEU A 170 8.65 -7.29 8.94
C LEU A 170 8.85 -6.94 10.41
N ALA A 171 10.09 -6.69 10.85
CA ALA A 171 10.38 -6.22 12.21
C ALA A 171 9.71 -4.88 12.50
N LEU A 172 9.81 -3.89 11.58
CA LEU A 172 9.18 -2.59 11.76
C LEU A 172 7.64 -2.68 11.69
N VAL A 173 7.11 -3.49 10.78
CA VAL A 173 5.66 -3.71 10.66
C VAL A 173 5.11 -4.34 11.94
N ALA A 174 5.79 -5.35 12.50
CA ALA A 174 5.41 -5.98 13.76
C ALA A 174 5.41 -4.98 14.92
N GLU A 175 6.47 -4.18 15.08
CA GLU A 175 6.56 -3.14 16.09
C GLU A 175 5.40 -2.13 15.99
N ARG A 176 5.12 -1.64 14.78
CA ARG A 176 4.05 -0.66 14.55
C ARG A 176 2.65 -1.24 14.78
N THR A 177 2.47 -2.53 14.49
CA THR A 177 1.21 -3.24 14.76
C THR A 177 1.02 -3.45 16.26
N GLU A 178 2.06 -3.88 16.99
CA GLU A 178 2.02 -4.03 18.44
C GLU A 178 1.70 -2.71 19.15
N GLN A 179 2.28 -1.61 18.69
CA GLN A 179 2.01 -0.27 19.19
C GLN A 179 0.64 0.27 18.74
N LYS A 180 -0.10 -0.45 17.90
CA LYS A 180 -1.40 -0.05 17.34
C LYS A 180 -1.37 1.35 16.72
N ILE A 181 -0.32 1.66 15.96
CA ILE A 181 -0.18 2.97 15.32
C ILE A 181 -1.22 3.11 14.22
N LYS A 182 -2.22 3.95 14.46
CA LYS A 182 -3.34 4.23 13.56
C LYS A 182 -3.01 5.35 12.60
N ILE A 183 -3.81 5.47 11.52
CA ILE A 183 -3.76 6.63 10.64
C ILE A 183 -4.91 7.56 11.02
N ASP A 184 -4.57 8.79 11.44
CA ASP A 184 -5.53 9.87 11.65
C ASP A 184 -5.68 10.66 10.35
N TRP A 185 -6.72 10.31 9.56
CA TRP A 185 -6.97 10.88 8.25
C TRP A 185 -7.66 12.24 8.35
N GLN A 186 -6.91 13.32 8.15
CA GLN A 186 -7.39 14.70 8.27
C GLN A 186 -8.04 15.27 7.01
N PHE A 187 -7.92 14.57 5.87
CA PHE A 187 -8.41 15.08 4.60
C PHE A 187 -9.91 14.86 4.43
N SER A 188 -10.69 15.94 4.58
CA SER A 188 -12.15 15.90 4.49
C SER A 188 -12.68 16.06 3.06
N ILE A 189 -13.94 15.67 2.82
CA ILE A 189 -14.63 15.92 1.54
C ILE A 189 -14.62 17.42 1.20
N GLN A 190 -14.76 18.28 2.19
CA GLN A 190 -14.77 19.72 1.99
C GLN A 190 -13.40 20.25 1.59
N ALA A 191 -12.33 19.77 2.23
CA ALA A 191 -10.95 20.06 1.84
C ALA A 191 -10.64 19.54 0.41
N ALA A 192 -11.13 18.34 0.05
CA ALA A 192 -11.02 17.79 -1.28
C ALA A 192 -11.71 18.67 -2.33
N ARG A 193 -12.95 19.06 -2.08
CA ARG A 193 -13.72 19.96 -2.97
C ARG A 193 -12.99 21.28 -3.16
N SER A 194 -12.53 21.90 -2.08
CA SER A 194 -11.79 23.16 -2.14
C SER A 194 -10.52 23.03 -2.98
N LYS A 195 -9.72 21.98 -2.72
CA LYS A 195 -8.44 21.73 -3.41
C LYS A 195 -8.63 21.39 -4.89
N LEU A 196 -9.72 20.70 -5.24
CA LEU A 196 -10.00 20.28 -6.61
C LEU A 196 -10.97 21.25 -7.34
N ASN A 197 -11.40 22.32 -6.68
CA ASN A 197 -12.41 23.22 -7.22
C ASN A 197 -12.00 23.83 -8.59
N SER A 198 -10.73 24.17 -8.79
CA SER A 198 -10.25 24.69 -10.07
C SER A 198 -10.46 23.71 -11.23
N TYR A 199 -10.30 22.41 -10.98
CA TYR A 199 -10.55 21.37 -11.97
C TYR A 199 -12.04 21.19 -12.24
N TYR A 200 -12.88 21.24 -11.19
CA TYR A 200 -14.33 21.15 -11.36
C TYR A 200 -14.92 22.35 -12.09
N VAL A 201 -14.44 23.55 -11.83
CA VAL A 201 -14.86 24.77 -12.53
C VAL A 201 -14.53 24.69 -14.03
N ALA A 202 -13.33 24.20 -14.38
CA ALA A 202 -12.94 24.00 -15.78
C ALA A 202 -13.84 22.96 -16.49
N VAL A 203 -14.20 21.88 -15.80
CA VAL A 203 -15.09 20.83 -16.35
C VAL A 203 -16.53 21.32 -16.46
N GLN A 204 -17.03 22.15 -15.52
CA GLN A 204 -18.37 22.74 -15.59
C GLN A 204 -18.50 23.67 -16.78
N ALA A 205 -17.54 24.54 -17.05
CA ALA A 205 -17.52 25.41 -18.20
C ALA A 205 -17.55 24.63 -19.52
N ALA A 206 -16.82 23.52 -19.61
CA ALA A 206 -16.85 22.65 -20.78
C ALA A 206 -18.22 21.93 -20.95
N ASN A 207 -18.87 21.55 -19.83
CA ASN A 207 -20.16 20.87 -19.85
C ASN A 207 -21.34 21.81 -20.13
N GLU A 208 -21.23 23.10 -19.83
CA GLU A 208 -22.27 24.09 -20.18
C GLU A 208 -22.41 24.30 -21.70
N ILE A 209 -21.32 24.10 -22.45
CA ILE A 209 -21.34 24.15 -23.92
C ILE A 209 -22.21 23.03 -24.51
N PHE A 210 -22.37 21.89 -23.82
CA PHE A 210 -23.20 20.76 -24.25
C PHE A 210 -24.67 20.84 -23.78
N LYS A 211 -25.02 21.80 -22.94
CA LYS A 211 -26.39 21.98 -22.45
C LYS A 211 -27.26 22.89 -23.33
N VAL A 212 -26.71 23.46 -24.40
CA VAL A 212 -27.40 24.35 -25.34
C VAL A 212 -27.53 23.65 -26.68
N THR A 213 -28.39 22.64 -26.73
CA THR A 213 -29.05 22.17 -27.95
C THR A 213 -30.35 21.47 -27.61
#